data_d9027fa9d309f9df8f188b62d1a42d84
#
_entry.id   d9027fa9d309f9df8f188b62d1a42d84
#
_cell.length_a   1.000
_cell.length_b   1.000
_cell.length_c   1.000
_cell.angle_alpha   90.00
_cell.angle_beta   90.00
_cell.angle_gamma   90.00
#
_symmetry.space_group_name_H-M   'P 1'
#
loop_
_entity.id
_entity.type
_entity.pdbx_description
1 polymer ?
#
loop_
_entity_poly.entity_id
_entity_poly.type
_entity_poly.pdbx_seq_one_letter_code
_entity_poly.pdbx_strand_id
1 'polypeptide(L)'
;MRMRHLKTAVMPAKGDPITGRVVVFGNSDVEMAMCVPAEKMDYFYKNAMGDECIFIHFGSGTVHTMFGTLKFGPKDYVIIPKGIVYRMTFDKTKDGEQAPRFVVFETANGSHIGPPPRYLSKKTSQFLEHAPYCERDLRMPELPLTFDKKGEYEVRIKARDLVHSYMYTHHPLDVVGWDGCYYPYCFNVDDFSPIVGKLHMPPPIHQTFEGHNFVICSFCPRLLDFHPDAIPVPYNHSNLDSDEILYYVEGNYKARKGIEPGSISVHPQGIPHGPHPGTVEKSLGARETSELAVMCDTFRPMFPTKAAMAFDDLAYPQSWEGEHFPVSLDQHHADGAHRKPAAPTKVKSKTAAKKGKPTKSAKDVGSTWQ
;
A
#
# COMPACT_ATOMS: atom_id res chain seq x y z
N MET A 1 -5.13 -19.20 -5.23
CA MET A 1 -4.48 -17.90 -5.35
C MET A 1 -4.83 -17.33 -6.72
N ARG A 2 -5.24 -16.05 -6.83
CA ARG A 2 -5.63 -15.41 -8.09
C ARG A 2 -5.53 -13.89 -7.94
N MET A 3 -5.41 -13.18 -9.06
CA MET A 3 -5.60 -11.73 -9.09
C MET A 3 -7.02 -11.38 -8.65
N ARG A 4 -7.17 -10.25 -7.96
CA ARG A 4 -8.47 -9.78 -7.46
C ARG A 4 -8.69 -8.32 -7.77
N HIS A 5 -9.95 -7.96 -7.92
CA HIS A 5 -10.42 -6.59 -7.94
C HIS A 5 -11.57 -6.49 -6.92
N LEU A 6 -11.36 -5.69 -5.88
CA LEU A 6 -12.39 -5.38 -4.91
C LEU A 6 -13.06 -4.06 -5.28
N LYS A 7 -14.35 -4.10 -5.56
CA LYS A 7 -15.18 -2.91 -5.88
C LYS A 7 -15.52 -2.13 -4.61
N THR A 8 -14.51 -1.72 -3.86
CA THR A 8 -14.70 -1.03 -2.57
C THR A 8 -15.22 0.40 -2.72
N ALA A 9 -15.27 0.94 -3.95
CA ALA A 9 -15.90 2.24 -4.23
C ALA A 9 -17.34 2.33 -3.71
N VAL A 10 -18.09 1.21 -3.77
CA VAL A 10 -19.49 1.13 -3.33
C VAL A 10 -19.65 0.77 -1.85
N MET A 11 -18.56 0.76 -1.07
CA MET A 11 -18.62 0.45 0.37
C MET A 11 -19.52 1.45 1.09
N PRO A 12 -20.54 0.97 1.85
CA PRO A 12 -21.47 1.85 2.56
C PRO A 12 -20.77 2.56 3.72
N ALA A 13 -21.21 3.79 3.98
CA ALA A 13 -20.78 4.54 5.14
C ALA A 13 -21.34 3.90 6.42
N LYS A 14 -20.48 3.75 7.46
CA LYS A 14 -20.87 3.21 8.76
C LYS A 14 -19.90 3.63 9.85
N GLY A 15 -20.40 3.67 11.10
CA GLY A 15 -19.60 3.92 12.29
C GLY A 15 -18.80 5.22 12.25
N ASP A 16 -17.91 5.36 13.16
CA ASP A 16 -16.96 6.47 13.27
C ASP A 16 -15.58 6.11 12.64
N PRO A 17 -14.58 7.01 12.64
CA PRO A 17 -13.26 6.74 12.07
C PRO A 17 -12.52 5.50 12.58
N ILE A 18 -12.95 4.93 13.70
CA ILE A 18 -12.37 3.69 14.26
C ILE A 18 -13.31 2.51 14.06
N THR A 19 -14.56 2.62 14.50
CA THR A 19 -15.55 1.52 14.44
C THR A 19 -16.05 1.27 13.02
N GLY A 20 -15.94 2.25 12.14
CA GLY A 20 -16.27 2.14 10.71
C GLY A 20 -15.21 1.41 9.86
N ARG A 21 -14.02 1.14 10.40
CA ARG A 21 -12.96 0.45 9.68
C ARG A 21 -13.35 -0.97 9.33
N VAL A 22 -13.12 -1.35 8.08
CA VAL A 22 -13.31 -2.70 7.57
C VAL A 22 -11.96 -3.21 7.09
N VAL A 23 -11.36 -4.11 7.85
CA VAL A 23 -10.12 -4.76 7.41
C VAL A 23 -10.43 -5.58 6.16
N VAL A 24 -9.73 -5.29 5.08
CA VAL A 24 -9.90 -5.97 3.79
C VAL A 24 -8.82 -7.01 3.53
N PHE A 25 -7.60 -6.73 3.97
CA PHE A 25 -6.45 -7.64 3.88
C PHE A 25 -5.64 -7.58 5.16
N GLY A 26 -4.95 -8.68 5.47
CA GLY A 26 -4.02 -8.73 6.60
C GLY A 26 -3.05 -9.89 6.50
N ASN A 27 -1.91 -9.72 7.13
CA ASN A 27 -0.94 -10.76 7.45
C ASN A 27 -0.31 -10.47 8.83
N SER A 28 0.78 -11.14 9.18
CA SER A 28 1.45 -10.92 10.47
C SER A 28 2.22 -9.59 10.58
N ASP A 29 2.35 -8.84 9.49
CA ASP A 29 3.16 -7.62 9.45
C ASP A 29 2.32 -6.36 9.29
N VAL A 30 1.25 -6.41 8.49
CA VAL A 30 0.39 -5.27 8.19
C VAL A 30 -1.06 -5.67 7.95
N GLU A 31 -1.99 -4.85 8.41
CA GLU A 31 -3.41 -4.89 8.06
C GLU A 31 -3.76 -3.68 7.20
N MET A 32 -4.57 -3.91 6.16
CA MET A 32 -5.15 -2.86 5.34
C MET A 32 -6.65 -2.78 5.59
N ALA A 33 -7.13 -1.62 6.02
CA ALA A 33 -8.54 -1.36 6.26
C ALA A 33 -9.06 -0.19 5.43
N MET A 34 -10.32 -0.27 5.04
CA MET A 34 -11.08 0.81 4.43
C MET A 34 -12.05 1.42 5.45
N CYS A 35 -12.27 2.73 5.37
CA CYS A 35 -13.27 3.41 6.19
C CYS A 35 -14.02 4.47 5.40
N VAL A 36 -15.35 4.46 5.54
CA VAL A 36 -16.26 5.52 5.10
C VAL A 36 -17.09 5.89 6.33
N PRO A 37 -16.61 6.82 7.18
CA PRO A 37 -17.27 7.11 8.45
C PRO A 37 -18.61 7.82 8.21
N ALA A 38 -19.66 7.38 8.93
CA ALA A 38 -20.98 7.98 8.95
C ALA A 38 -21.24 8.76 10.25
N GLU A 39 -20.46 8.49 11.28
CA GLU A 39 -20.65 9.00 12.64
C GLU A 39 -19.41 9.79 13.08
N LYS A 40 -19.60 10.63 14.09
CA LYS A 40 -18.52 11.35 14.74
C LYS A 40 -17.87 10.48 15.79
N MET A 41 -16.56 10.61 15.94
CA MET A 41 -15.82 10.03 17.04
C MET A 41 -16.01 10.89 18.31
N ASP A 42 -16.68 10.38 19.33
CA ASP A 42 -16.99 11.08 20.58
C ASP A 42 -16.12 10.66 21.78
N TYR A 43 -15.15 9.79 21.54
CA TYR A 43 -14.17 9.28 22.48
C TYR A 43 -12.74 9.54 21.98
N PHE A 44 -11.75 9.23 22.80
CA PHE A 44 -10.35 9.18 22.40
C PHE A 44 -9.93 7.74 22.12
N TYR A 45 -8.96 7.58 21.21
CA TYR A 45 -8.48 6.27 20.83
C TYR A 45 -6.96 6.20 20.93
N LYS A 46 -6.45 5.01 21.22
CA LYS A 46 -5.04 4.69 21.20
C LYS A 46 -4.83 3.29 20.62
N ASN A 47 -4.01 3.18 19.61
CA ASN A 47 -3.50 1.90 19.17
C ASN A 47 -2.23 1.58 19.97
N ALA A 48 -2.28 0.53 20.80
CA ALA A 48 -1.14 0.06 21.57
C ALA A 48 -0.38 -1.08 20.86
N MET A 49 -0.86 -1.50 19.69
CA MET A 49 -0.28 -2.62 18.93
C MET A 49 0.67 -2.19 17.85
N GLY A 50 0.34 -1.15 17.09
CA GLY A 50 1.11 -0.74 15.93
C GLY A 50 0.91 0.72 15.54
N ASP A 51 1.72 1.15 14.60
CA ASP A 51 1.57 2.44 13.94
C ASP A 51 0.45 2.39 12.91
N GLU A 52 -0.17 3.53 12.67
CA GLU A 52 -1.20 3.71 11.66
C GLU A 52 -0.74 4.71 10.60
N CYS A 53 -0.77 4.31 9.34
CA CYS A 53 -0.67 5.19 8.19
C CYS A 53 -2.05 5.32 7.55
N ILE A 54 -2.65 6.49 7.65
CA ILE A 54 -4.02 6.77 7.18
C ILE A 54 -3.93 7.63 5.93
N PHE A 55 -4.28 7.08 4.77
CA PHE A 55 -4.37 7.83 3.52
C PHE A 55 -5.78 8.39 3.33
N ILE A 56 -5.91 9.71 3.26
CA ILE A 56 -7.18 10.41 3.11
C ILE A 56 -7.52 10.51 1.62
N HIS A 57 -8.56 9.81 1.18
CA HIS A 57 -9.05 9.91 -0.19
C HIS A 57 -10.00 11.11 -0.34
N PHE A 58 -11.00 11.21 0.53
CA PHE A 58 -11.96 12.30 0.56
C PHE A 58 -12.17 12.82 1.97
N GLY A 59 -12.48 14.10 2.07
CA GLY A 59 -12.75 14.79 3.31
C GLY A 59 -11.53 15.47 3.91
N SER A 60 -11.76 16.49 4.71
CA SER A 60 -10.77 17.21 5.51
C SER A 60 -11.15 17.16 6.98
N GLY A 61 -10.21 17.53 7.84
CA GLY A 61 -10.47 17.53 9.28
C GLY A 61 -9.23 17.74 10.12
N THR A 62 -9.32 17.31 11.37
CA THR A 62 -8.27 17.49 12.36
C THR A 62 -8.09 16.22 13.20
N VAL A 63 -6.85 15.80 13.37
CA VAL A 63 -6.45 14.85 14.39
C VAL A 63 -6.00 15.62 15.62
N HIS A 64 -6.74 15.47 16.72
CA HIS A 64 -6.38 16.02 18.01
C HIS A 64 -5.52 14.99 18.75
N THR A 65 -4.29 15.32 19.05
CA THR A 65 -3.33 14.42 19.71
C THR A 65 -2.78 15.04 20.99
N MET A 66 -2.13 14.20 21.80
CA MET A 66 -1.37 14.67 22.96
C MET A 66 -0.18 15.57 22.59
N PHE A 67 0.19 15.67 21.32
CA PHE A 67 1.27 16.53 20.79
C PHE A 67 0.72 17.80 20.12
N GLY A 68 -0.59 18.00 20.13
CA GLY A 68 -1.24 19.12 19.48
C GLY A 68 -2.19 18.68 18.38
N THR A 69 -2.60 19.62 17.54
CA THR A 69 -3.57 19.40 16.47
C THR A 69 -2.86 19.26 15.13
N LEU A 70 -3.31 18.30 14.34
CA LEU A 70 -2.78 18.01 13.02
C LEU A 70 -3.92 18.07 12.01
N LYS A 71 -3.93 19.10 11.15
CA LYS A 71 -4.91 19.25 10.08
C LYS A 71 -4.58 18.32 8.93
N PHE A 72 -5.62 17.71 8.37
CA PHE A 72 -5.50 16.86 7.19
C PHE A 72 -6.55 17.20 6.14
N GLY A 73 -6.24 16.85 4.89
CA GLY A 73 -7.13 16.99 3.75
C GLY A 73 -6.98 15.82 2.77
N PRO A 74 -7.68 15.86 1.63
CA PRO A 74 -7.52 14.86 0.60
C PRO A 74 -6.06 14.69 0.18
N LYS A 75 -5.68 13.45 -0.12
CA LYS A 75 -4.32 13.04 -0.52
C LYS A 75 -3.25 13.10 0.59
N ASP A 76 -3.62 13.41 1.82
CA ASP A 76 -2.71 13.34 2.96
C ASP A 76 -2.53 11.89 3.43
N TYR A 77 -1.29 11.55 3.72
CA TYR A 77 -0.93 10.48 4.63
C TYR A 77 -0.82 11.04 6.04
N VAL A 78 -1.57 10.49 6.97
CA VAL A 78 -1.48 10.82 8.40
C VAL A 78 -0.81 9.66 9.09
N ILE A 79 0.38 9.88 9.63
CA ILE A 79 1.13 8.86 10.37
C ILE A 79 0.89 9.08 11.87
N ILE A 80 0.38 8.05 12.52
CA ILE A 80 0.14 8.05 13.97
C ILE A 80 0.90 6.88 14.58
N PRO A 81 2.05 7.15 15.26
CA PRO A 81 2.79 6.11 15.95
C PRO A 81 1.98 5.47 17.07
N LYS A 82 2.26 4.19 17.35
CA LYS A 82 1.60 3.45 18.41
C LYS A 82 1.73 4.14 19.77
N GLY A 83 0.69 4.01 20.57
CA GLY A 83 0.67 4.58 21.93
C GLY A 83 0.20 6.02 21.98
N ILE A 84 0.05 6.70 20.86
CA ILE A 84 -0.46 8.08 20.82
C ILE A 84 -1.97 8.07 21.04
N VAL A 85 -2.42 8.87 22.01
CA VAL A 85 -3.85 9.12 22.23
C VAL A 85 -4.30 10.20 21.26
N TYR A 86 -5.38 9.92 20.52
CA TYR A 86 -5.92 10.89 19.57
C TYR A 86 -7.43 10.80 19.41
N ARG A 87 -8.00 11.82 18.81
CA ARG A 87 -9.37 11.86 18.31
C ARG A 87 -9.36 12.49 16.91
N MET A 88 -9.98 11.80 15.95
CA MET A 88 -10.09 12.28 14.58
C MET A 88 -11.47 12.88 14.33
N THR A 89 -11.51 14.10 13.82
CA THR A 89 -12.74 14.82 13.49
C THR A 89 -12.72 15.23 12.04
N PHE A 90 -13.82 14.97 11.31
CA PHE A 90 -13.99 15.45 9.95
C PHE A 90 -14.80 16.74 9.93
N ASP A 91 -14.46 17.62 9.01
CA ASP A 91 -15.24 18.80 8.68
C ASP A 91 -16.58 18.38 8.09
N LYS A 92 -17.54 19.30 8.11
CA LYS A 92 -18.83 19.05 7.47
C LYS A 92 -18.63 18.97 5.95
N THR A 93 -19.07 17.86 5.37
CA THR A 93 -19.16 17.70 3.93
C THR A 93 -20.12 18.74 3.37
N LYS A 94 -19.70 19.52 2.37
CA LYS A 94 -20.54 20.47 1.67
C LYS A 94 -21.37 19.77 0.59
N ASP A 95 -22.42 20.45 0.15
CA ASP A 95 -23.25 19.93 -0.92
C ASP A 95 -22.42 19.71 -2.20
N GLY A 96 -22.51 18.50 -2.75
CA GLY A 96 -21.76 18.07 -3.93
C GLY A 96 -20.36 17.50 -3.66
N GLU A 97 -19.85 17.56 -2.44
CA GLU A 97 -18.61 16.90 -2.06
C GLU A 97 -18.84 15.42 -1.76
N GLN A 98 -17.79 14.62 -1.94
CA GLN A 98 -17.80 13.20 -1.58
C GLN A 98 -17.75 13.02 -0.06
N ALA A 99 -18.45 12.01 0.43
CA ALA A 99 -18.35 11.63 1.84
C ALA A 99 -16.91 11.26 2.22
N PRO A 100 -16.47 11.54 3.46
CA PRO A 100 -15.14 11.16 3.92
C PRO A 100 -14.84 9.69 3.64
N ARG A 101 -13.63 9.43 3.13
CA ARG A 101 -13.13 8.07 2.82
C ARG A 101 -11.64 8.02 3.02
N PHE A 102 -11.16 6.96 3.62
CA PHE A 102 -9.72 6.76 3.82
C PHE A 102 -9.34 5.29 3.88
N VAL A 103 -8.06 5.04 3.68
CA VAL A 103 -7.42 3.73 3.82
C VAL A 103 -6.48 3.78 5.01
N VAL A 104 -6.42 2.71 5.80
CA VAL A 104 -5.51 2.57 6.92
C VAL A 104 -4.58 1.40 6.65
N PHE A 105 -3.28 1.63 6.77
CA PHE A 105 -2.26 0.61 6.89
C PHE A 105 -1.80 0.60 8.34
N GLU A 106 -2.02 -0.49 9.03
CA GLU A 106 -1.69 -0.65 10.45
C GLU A 106 -0.65 -1.76 10.61
N THR A 107 0.44 -1.49 11.34
CA THR A 107 1.42 -2.55 11.61
C THR A 107 0.86 -3.58 12.59
N ALA A 108 0.89 -4.85 12.21
CA ALA A 108 0.40 -5.96 13.05
C ALA A 108 1.46 -6.49 14.02
N ASN A 109 2.74 -6.25 13.74
CA ASN A 109 3.88 -6.78 14.49
C ASN A 109 4.50 -5.75 15.47
N GLY A 110 3.88 -4.57 15.62
CA GLY A 110 4.37 -3.50 16.49
C GLY A 110 5.57 -2.73 15.94
N SER A 111 5.92 -2.91 14.67
CA SER A 111 6.94 -2.12 13.99
C SER A 111 6.46 -0.68 13.74
N HIS A 112 7.38 0.18 13.33
CA HIS A 112 7.09 1.56 12.97
C HIS A 112 6.91 1.72 11.48
N ILE A 113 6.10 2.69 11.08
CA ILE A 113 5.96 3.17 9.71
C ILE A 113 6.64 4.53 9.59
N GLY A 114 7.54 4.67 8.62
CA GLY A 114 8.23 5.92 8.40
C GLY A 114 8.90 6.03 7.04
N PRO A 115 9.63 7.13 6.82
CA PRO A 115 10.44 7.28 5.62
C PRO A 115 11.43 6.13 5.47
N PRO A 116 11.63 5.62 4.24
CA PRO A 116 12.62 4.58 3.99
C PRO A 116 14.02 5.00 4.47
N PRO A 117 14.78 4.14 5.18
CA PRO A 117 16.12 4.46 5.67
C PRO A 117 17.09 4.90 4.56
N ARG A 118 16.88 4.47 3.32
CA ARG A 118 17.69 4.91 2.18
C ARG A 118 17.52 6.38 1.83
N TYR A 119 16.46 7.05 2.31
CA TYR A 119 16.25 8.48 2.12
C TYR A 119 16.94 9.32 3.19
N LEU A 120 17.44 8.67 4.24
CA LEU A 120 17.99 9.35 5.40
C LEU A 120 19.50 9.17 5.52
N SER A 121 20.18 10.23 5.89
CA SER A 121 21.60 10.18 6.24
C SER A 121 21.78 9.39 7.54
N LYS A 122 22.63 8.37 7.52
CA LYS A 122 22.99 7.61 8.72
C LYS A 122 23.73 8.43 9.78
N LYS A 123 24.30 9.58 9.41
CA LYS A 123 25.07 10.43 10.32
C LYS A 123 24.20 11.50 11.00
N THR A 124 23.28 12.10 10.24
CA THR A 124 22.52 13.27 10.68
C THR A 124 21.03 13.03 10.80
N SER A 125 20.53 11.90 10.28
CA SER A 125 19.09 11.57 10.15
C SER A 125 18.30 12.57 9.31
N GLN A 126 18.97 13.46 8.56
CA GLN A 126 18.34 14.36 7.59
C GLN A 126 18.07 13.64 6.29
N PHE A 127 17.08 14.11 5.53
CA PHE A 127 16.82 13.60 4.21
C PHE A 127 18.00 13.86 3.26
N LEU A 128 18.25 12.90 2.38
CA LEU A 128 19.27 12.97 1.34
C LEU A 128 18.71 13.66 0.09
N GLU A 129 19.59 14.24 -0.72
CA GLU A 129 19.24 15.05 -1.90
C GLU A 129 18.41 14.27 -2.95
N HIS A 130 18.55 12.95 -2.99
CA HIS A 130 17.82 12.10 -3.93
C HIS A 130 16.49 11.57 -3.38
N ALA A 131 16.12 11.93 -2.15
CA ALA A 131 14.83 11.55 -1.59
C ALA A 131 13.69 12.27 -2.35
N PRO A 132 12.57 11.58 -2.60
CA PRO A 132 11.45 12.17 -3.32
C PRO A 132 10.66 13.20 -2.53
N TYR A 133 10.92 13.36 -1.24
CA TYR A 133 10.40 14.36 -0.33
C TYR A 133 11.39 14.59 0.83
N CYS A 134 11.19 15.60 1.62
CA CYS A 134 12.07 15.94 2.73
C CYS A 134 11.32 16.54 3.92
N GLU A 135 12.04 16.98 4.95
CA GLU A 135 11.48 17.57 6.17
C GLU A 135 10.53 18.74 5.90
N ARG A 136 10.80 19.54 4.87
CA ARG A 136 9.95 20.67 4.45
C ARG A 136 8.52 20.24 4.11
N ASP A 137 8.37 19.03 3.58
CA ASP A 137 7.13 18.49 3.05
C ASP A 137 6.30 17.79 4.15
N LEU A 138 6.89 17.60 5.34
CA LEU A 138 6.25 16.99 6.50
C LEU A 138 5.61 18.06 7.39
N ARG A 139 4.33 17.93 7.66
CA ARG A 139 3.59 18.81 8.56
C ARG A 139 3.46 18.17 9.94
N MET A 140 3.94 18.87 10.95
CA MET A 140 3.88 18.45 12.34
C MET A 140 2.63 19.00 13.04
N PRO A 141 2.21 18.43 14.18
CA PRO A 141 1.14 19.01 14.97
C PRO A 141 1.45 20.45 15.38
N GLU A 142 0.43 21.30 15.37
CA GLU A 142 0.50 22.61 16.01
C GLU A 142 0.71 22.42 17.51
N LEU A 143 1.36 23.38 18.16
CA LEU A 143 1.69 23.29 19.60
C LEU A 143 0.50 22.81 20.44
N PRO A 144 0.75 21.92 21.42
CA PRO A 144 -0.32 21.38 22.22
C PRO A 144 -0.98 22.49 23.05
N LEU A 145 -2.32 22.41 23.11
CA LEU A 145 -3.08 23.21 24.06
C LEU A 145 -3.11 22.47 25.40
N THR A 146 -2.90 23.16 26.49
CA THR A 146 -3.10 22.59 27.82
C THR A 146 -4.60 22.51 28.11
N PHE A 147 -5.06 21.32 28.43
CA PHE A 147 -6.47 21.05 28.74
C PHE A 147 -6.65 20.75 30.23
N ASP A 148 -6.25 21.57 31.14
CA ASP A 148 -6.45 21.34 32.57
C ASP A 148 -7.95 21.24 32.91
N LYS A 149 -8.55 20.13 32.48
CA LYS A 149 -10.00 19.87 32.62
C LYS A 149 -10.25 18.55 33.30
N LYS A 150 -10.91 18.59 34.43
CA LYS A 150 -11.55 17.43 35.06
C LYS A 150 -12.85 17.09 34.34
N GLY A 151 -13.14 15.82 34.24
CA GLY A 151 -14.34 15.31 33.57
C GLY A 151 -14.26 13.82 33.36
N GLU A 152 -15.29 13.25 32.74
CA GLU A 152 -15.28 11.86 32.31
C GLU A 152 -14.99 11.78 30.83
N TYR A 153 -13.90 11.13 30.49
CA TYR A 153 -13.43 10.98 29.11
C TYR A 153 -13.18 9.50 28.80
N GLU A 154 -13.90 8.97 27.84
CA GLU A 154 -13.66 7.61 27.36
C GLU A 154 -12.39 7.58 26.50
N VAL A 155 -11.47 6.66 26.82
CA VAL A 155 -10.31 6.32 26.02
C VAL A 155 -10.39 4.85 25.63
N ARG A 156 -10.58 4.57 24.35
CA ARG A 156 -10.56 3.21 23.79
C ARG A 156 -9.16 2.83 23.37
N ILE A 157 -8.67 1.72 23.91
CA ILE A 157 -7.31 1.24 23.68
C ILE A 157 -7.36 -0.10 22.94
N LYS A 158 -6.86 -0.13 21.70
CA LYS A 158 -6.63 -1.38 20.96
C LYS A 158 -5.41 -2.07 21.55
N ALA A 159 -5.59 -3.24 22.14
CA ALA A 159 -4.50 -4.08 22.66
C ALA A 159 -4.89 -5.56 22.53
N ARG A 160 -3.97 -6.41 22.08
CA ARG A 160 -4.16 -7.87 21.94
C ARG A 160 -5.43 -8.22 21.14
N ASP A 161 -5.62 -7.57 20.00
CA ASP A 161 -6.78 -7.73 19.11
C ASP A 161 -8.15 -7.37 19.71
N LEU A 162 -8.15 -6.73 20.88
CA LEU A 162 -9.33 -6.25 21.57
C LEU A 162 -9.27 -4.73 21.74
N VAL A 163 -10.44 -4.13 21.84
CA VAL A 163 -10.58 -2.72 22.21
C VAL A 163 -11.11 -2.64 23.63
N HIS A 164 -10.32 -2.04 24.51
CA HIS A 164 -10.65 -1.84 25.92
C HIS A 164 -11.08 -0.40 26.15
N SER A 165 -12.14 -0.18 26.90
CA SER A 165 -12.60 1.16 27.28
C SER A 165 -12.12 1.51 28.69
N TYR A 166 -11.55 2.70 28.83
CA TYR A 166 -11.13 3.28 30.11
C TYR A 166 -11.75 4.65 30.27
N MET A 167 -12.26 4.93 31.46
CA MET A 167 -12.77 6.25 31.84
C MET A 167 -11.68 7.05 32.55
N TYR A 168 -11.22 8.12 31.92
CA TYR A 168 -10.28 9.06 32.51
C TYR A 168 -11.03 10.17 33.21
N THR A 169 -10.53 10.59 34.38
CA THR A 169 -11.09 11.71 35.16
C THR A 169 -10.52 13.08 34.78
N HIS A 170 -9.55 13.09 33.88
CA HIS A 170 -8.94 14.28 33.31
C HIS A 170 -8.93 14.17 31.79
N HIS A 171 -8.83 15.32 31.11
CA HIS A 171 -8.76 15.33 29.65
C HIS A 171 -7.53 14.54 29.16
N PRO A 172 -7.68 13.52 28.30
CA PRO A 172 -6.59 12.60 27.96
C PRO A 172 -5.50 13.20 27.09
N LEU A 173 -5.68 14.40 26.54
CA LEU A 173 -4.66 15.15 25.81
C LEU A 173 -3.91 16.17 26.67
N ASP A 174 -4.21 16.22 27.96
CA ASP A 174 -3.51 17.08 28.93
C ASP A 174 -2.19 16.40 29.35
N VAL A 175 -1.22 16.47 28.46
CA VAL A 175 0.11 15.88 28.65
C VAL A 175 1.15 17.00 28.67
N VAL A 176 1.90 17.08 29.75
CA VAL A 176 3.01 17.99 29.89
C VAL A 176 4.33 17.24 29.74
N GLY A 177 5.02 17.53 28.68
CA GLY A 177 6.33 16.95 28.40
C GLY A 177 6.27 15.63 27.62
N TRP A 178 7.22 15.48 26.77
CA TRP A 178 7.44 14.32 25.92
C TRP A 178 8.93 14.19 25.63
N ASP A 179 9.40 12.95 25.66
CA ASP A 179 10.78 12.61 25.37
C ASP A 179 10.80 11.36 24.49
N GLY A 180 11.23 11.52 23.24
CA GLY A 180 11.25 10.42 22.28
C GLY A 180 11.39 10.87 20.83
N CYS A 181 11.42 9.89 19.92
CA CYS A 181 11.67 10.10 18.49
C CYS A 181 10.41 9.93 17.63
N TYR A 182 9.33 9.40 18.19
CA TYR A 182 8.12 9.07 17.43
C TYR A 182 7.10 10.20 17.58
N TYR A 183 6.64 10.68 16.44
CA TYR A 183 5.83 11.86 16.29
C TYR A 183 4.71 11.60 15.29
N PRO A 184 3.48 12.06 15.52
CA PRO A 184 2.46 12.10 14.46
C PRO A 184 2.81 13.19 13.46
N TYR A 185 2.58 12.93 12.18
CA TYR A 185 2.79 13.91 11.11
C TYR A 185 1.91 13.63 9.91
N CYS A 186 1.74 14.64 9.05
CA CYS A 186 1.10 14.50 7.74
C CYS A 186 2.10 14.71 6.63
N PHE A 187 1.88 14.00 5.53
CA PHE A 187 2.56 14.19 4.26
C PHE A 187 1.52 14.20 3.14
N ASN A 188 1.49 15.24 2.33
CA ASN A 188 0.62 15.28 1.16
C ASN A 188 1.30 14.63 -0.03
N VAL A 189 0.62 13.71 -0.71
CA VAL A 189 1.21 12.98 -1.84
C VAL A 189 1.50 13.85 -3.05
N ASP A 190 0.87 15.02 -3.16
CA ASP A 190 1.17 15.98 -4.22
C ASP A 190 2.57 16.63 -4.05
N ASP A 191 3.16 16.55 -2.83
CA ASP A 191 4.54 16.97 -2.55
C ASP A 191 5.58 15.87 -2.84
N PHE A 192 5.15 14.66 -3.23
CA PHE A 192 6.03 13.59 -3.67
C PHE A 192 6.62 13.90 -5.04
N SER A 193 7.94 13.89 -5.16
CA SER A 193 8.66 14.19 -6.40
C SER A 193 9.10 12.90 -7.11
N PRO A 194 8.26 12.30 -7.98
CA PRO A 194 8.61 11.06 -8.65
C PRO A 194 9.80 11.26 -9.60
N ILE A 195 10.73 10.31 -9.60
CA ILE A 195 11.88 10.32 -10.49
C ILE A 195 11.46 9.81 -11.86
N VAL A 196 11.87 10.53 -12.91
CA VAL A 196 11.64 10.17 -14.31
C VAL A 196 12.99 9.85 -14.95
N GLY A 197 13.09 8.73 -15.67
CA GLY A 197 14.30 8.27 -16.30
C GLY A 197 14.29 8.37 -17.81
N LYS A 198 15.43 8.03 -18.42
CA LYS A 198 15.52 7.85 -19.87
C LYS A 198 14.74 6.60 -20.30
N LEU A 199 14.89 5.52 -19.57
CA LEU A 199 14.16 4.27 -19.70
C LEU A 199 13.43 3.98 -18.39
N HIS A 200 12.75 2.85 -18.34
CA HIS A 200 12.00 2.42 -17.15
C HIS A 200 12.83 2.50 -15.87
N MET A 201 12.26 3.19 -14.88
CA MET A 201 12.81 3.25 -13.53
C MET A 201 12.19 2.14 -12.67
N PRO A 202 12.96 1.50 -11.78
CA PRO A 202 12.45 0.41 -10.94
C PRO A 202 11.40 0.89 -9.94
N PRO A 203 10.40 0.05 -9.56
CA PRO A 203 9.31 0.40 -8.65
C PRO A 203 9.72 1.10 -7.33
N PRO A 204 10.89 0.80 -6.72
CA PRO A 204 11.34 1.48 -5.50
C PRO A 204 11.41 3.00 -5.56
N ILE A 205 11.41 3.63 -6.74
CA ILE A 205 11.35 5.10 -6.85
C ILE A 205 10.00 5.68 -6.39
N HIS A 206 8.95 4.87 -6.33
CA HIS A 206 7.62 5.26 -5.88
C HIS A 206 7.42 5.03 -4.37
N GLN A 207 8.40 4.45 -3.69
CA GLN A 207 8.30 4.15 -2.27
C GLN A 207 8.19 5.42 -1.44
N THR A 208 7.11 5.52 -0.67
CA THR A 208 6.82 6.68 0.19
C THR A 208 7.14 6.39 1.64
N PHE A 209 6.68 5.24 2.15
CA PHE A 209 6.95 4.78 3.50
C PHE A 209 7.35 3.31 3.49
N GLU A 210 7.91 2.86 4.61
CA GLU A 210 8.11 1.44 4.88
C GLU A 210 7.80 1.06 6.32
N GLY A 211 7.41 -0.17 6.50
CA GLY A 211 7.38 -0.86 7.77
C GLY A 211 8.15 -2.18 7.65
N HIS A 212 8.12 -2.97 8.71
CA HIS A 212 8.78 -4.28 8.68
C HIS A 212 8.04 -5.23 7.72
N ASN A 213 8.74 -5.72 6.70
CA ASN A 213 8.24 -6.61 5.65
C ASN A 213 7.12 -6.05 4.76
N PHE A 214 6.99 -4.76 4.67
CA PHE A 214 6.11 -4.12 3.68
C PHE A 214 6.59 -2.72 3.34
N VAL A 215 6.17 -2.22 2.17
CA VAL A 215 6.39 -0.86 1.73
C VAL A 215 5.09 -0.22 1.26
N ILE A 216 4.99 1.10 1.39
CA ILE A 216 3.89 1.90 0.85
C ILE A 216 4.47 2.76 -0.26
N CYS A 217 3.90 2.64 -1.46
CA CYS A 217 4.32 3.37 -2.64
C CYS A 217 3.21 4.29 -3.13
N SER A 218 3.59 5.41 -3.74
CA SER A 218 2.68 6.37 -4.34
C SER A 218 2.94 6.48 -5.85
N PHE A 219 1.98 6.04 -6.65
CA PHE A 219 1.99 6.31 -8.09
C PHE A 219 1.30 7.65 -8.32
N CYS A 220 2.10 8.70 -8.47
CA CYS A 220 1.63 10.07 -8.62
C CYS A 220 1.52 10.48 -10.08
N PRO A 221 0.73 11.54 -10.40
CA PRO A 221 0.84 12.25 -11.67
C PRO A 221 2.30 12.62 -11.95
N ARG A 222 2.79 12.28 -13.14
CA ARG A 222 4.21 12.47 -13.50
C ARG A 222 4.41 12.45 -15.00
N LEU A 223 5.55 13.00 -15.43
CA LEU A 223 6.08 12.73 -16.76
C LEU A 223 6.46 11.25 -16.87
N LEU A 224 6.35 10.69 -18.07
CA LEU A 224 6.77 9.33 -18.36
C LEU A 224 8.23 9.30 -18.84
N ASP A 225 8.84 8.12 -18.87
CA ASP A 225 10.20 7.94 -19.37
C ASP A 225 10.34 8.47 -20.80
N PHE A 226 11.43 9.14 -21.09
CA PHE A 226 11.54 10.02 -22.27
C PHE A 226 12.29 9.42 -23.46
N HIS A 227 12.80 8.17 -23.37
CA HIS A 227 13.41 7.52 -24.53
C HIS A 227 12.36 7.26 -25.62
N PRO A 228 12.68 7.41 -26.90
CA PRO A 228 11.74 7.14 -28.00
C PRO A 228 11.13 5.74 -27.97
N ASP A 229 11.87 4.75 -27.49
CA ASP A 229 11.44 3.35 -27.38
C ASP A 229 10.84 3.01 -25.99
N ALA A 230 10.65 4.01 -25.10
CA ALA A 230 10.04 3.78 -23.80
C ALA A 230 8.55 3.45 -23.95
N ILE A 231 8.10 2.46 -23.19
CA ILE A 231 6.69 2.07 -23.12
C ILE A 231 6.08 2.77 -21.90
N PRO A 232 5.05 3.62 -22.09
CA PRO A 232 4.48 4.44 -21.03
C PRO A 232 3.77 3.65 -19.90
N VAL A 233 3.26 2.46 -20.19
CA VAL A 233 2.59 1.61 -19.20
C VAL A 233 3.55 0.55 -18.65
N PRO A 234 3.26 -0.01 -17.46
CA PRO A 234 4.06 -1.09 -16.90
C PRO A 234 4.17 -2.27 -17.86
N TYR A 235 5.31 -2.92 -17.89
CA TYR A 235 5.52 -4.16 -18.62
C TYR A 235 4.89 -5.37 -17.88
N ASN A 236 4.70 -6.48 -18.60
CA ASN A 236 4.30 -7.74 -17.95
C ASN A 236 5.44 -8.24 -17.06
N HIS A 237 5.14 -8.53 -15.82
CA HIS A 237 6.10 -8.95 -14.81
C HIS A 237 5.45 -9.87 -13.77
N SER A 238 6.24 -10.34 -12.84
CA SER A 238 5.78 -11.10 -11.69
C SER A 238 6.68 -10.75 -10.51
N ASN A 239 6.11 -10.36 -9.40
CA ASN A 239 6.83 -10.24 -8.14
C ASN A 239 7.03 -11.65 -7.58
N LEU A 240 8.27 -12.04 -7.29
CA LEU A 240 8.57 -13.40 -6.83
C LEU A 240 8.30 -13.58 -5.35
N ASP A 241 8.43 -12.53 -4.57
CA ASP A 241 8.48 -12.52 -3.11
C ASP A 241 7.54 -11.50 -2.44
N SER A 242 6.70 -10.81 -3.22
CA SER A 242 5.76 -9.82 -2.67
C SER A 242 4.39 -9.90 -3.33
N ASP A 243 3.35 -9.72 -2.52
CA ASP A 243 2.00 -9.39 -2.98
C ASP A 243 1.91 -7.88 -3.19
N GLU A 244 1.28 -7.48 -4.28
CA GLU A 244 1.08 -6.10 -4.70
C GLU A 244 -0.40 -5.73 -4.55
N ILE A 245 -0.71 -4.77 -3.68
CA ILE A 245 -2.06 -4.32 -3.40
C ILE A 245 -2.17 -2.84 -3.72
N LEU A 246 -2.98 -2.50 -4.73
CA LEU A 246 -3.16 -1.12 -5.19
C LEU A 246 -4.55 -0.60 -4.81
N TYR A 247 -4.58 0.53 -4.14
CA TYR A 247 -5.78 1.35 -3.96
C TYR A 247 -5.79 2.50 -4.95
N TYR A 248 -6.82 2.59 -5.77
CA TYR A 248 -6.92 3.59 -6.83
C TYR A 248 -7.62 4.85 -6.32
N VAL A 249 -6.99 5.99 -6.48
CA VAL A 249 -7.45 7.27 -5.93
C VAL A 249 -8.10 8.12 -7.00
N GLU A 250 -7.35 8.51 -8.02
CA GLU A 250 -7.84 9.38 -9.10
C GLU A 250 -7.07 9.17 -10.40
N GLY A 251 -7.58 9.71 -11.48
CA GLY A 251 -6.93 9.72 -12.79
C GLY A 251 -7.39 8.60 -13.72
N ASN A 252 -6.69 8.45 -14.82
CA ASN A 252 -7.00 7.47 -15.85
C ASN A 252 -6.04 6.28 -15.77
N TYR A 253 -6.50 5.20 -15.19
CA TYR A 253 -5.73 3.96 -15.05
C TYR A 253 -5.63 3.20 -16.37
N LYS A 254 -4.87 3.75 -17.31
CA LYS A 254 -4.73 3.26 -18.69
C LYS A 254 -4.32 1.79 -18.77
N ALA A 255 -3.59 1.30 -17.78
CA ALA A 255 -3.09 -0.08 -17.74
C ALA A 255 -4.14 -1.12 -17.32
N ARG A 256 -5.30 -0.71 -16.79
CA ARG A 256 -6.30 -1.61 -16.22
C ARG A 256 -7.71 -1.31 -16.75
N LYS A 257 -8.49 -2.36 -17.06
CA LYS A 257 -9.90 -2.24 -17.44
C LYS A 257 -10.79 -2.46 -16.22
N GLY A 258 -11.89 -1.70 -16.14
CA GLY A 258 -12.91 -1.87 -15.09
C GLY A 258 -12.51 -1.36 -13.71
N ILE A 259 -11.36 -0.71 -13.57
CA ILE A 259 -10.92 -0.06 -12.34
C ILE A 259 -11.51 1.34 -12.25
N GLU A 260 -12.01 1.67 -11.08
CA GLU A 260 -12.56 2.98 -10.74
C GLU A 260 -11.94 3.53 -9.44
N PRO A 261 -11.97 4.84 -9.20
CA PRO A 261 -11.52 5.42 -7.94
C PRO A 261 -12.21 4.77 -6.74
N GLY A 262 -11.43 4.44 -5.71
CA GLY A 262 -11.92 3.72 -4.54
C GLY A 262 -11.90 2.19 -4.65
N SER A 263 -11.47 1.64 -5.79
CA SER A 263 -11.24 0.20 -5.97
C SER A 263 -9.90 -0.25 -5.41
N ILE A 264 -9.76 -1.57 -5.19
CA ILE A 264 -8.49 -2.21 -4.82
C ILE A 264 -8.23 -3.35 -5.80
N SER A 265 -7.02 -3.41 -6.37
CA SER A 265 -6.54 -4.62 -7.05
C SER A 265 -5.45 -5.33 -6.26
N VAL A 266 -5.37 -6.65 -6.44
CA VAL A 266 -4.36 -7.49 -5.79
C VAL A 266 -3.70 -8.38 -6.83
N HIS A 267 -2.40 -8.33 -6.89
CA HIS A 267 -1.55 -9.17 -7.72
C HIS A 267 -0.67 -10.03 -6.80
N PRO A 268 -1.06 -11.30 -6.58
CA PRO A 268 -0.30 -12.17 -5.69
C PRO A 268 1.09 -12.51 -6.24
N GLN A 269 2.03 -12.74 -5.33
CA GLN A 269 3.38 -13.18 -5.66
C GLN A 269 3.38 -14.40 -6.60
N GLY A 270 4.33 -14.44 -7.52
CA GLY A 270 4.51 -15.54 -8.46
C GLY A 270 3.47 -15.61 -9.58
N ILE A 271 2.48 -14.72 -9.63
CA ILE A 271 1.52 -14.65 -10.72
C ILE A 271 1.91 -13.56 -11.70
N PRO A 272 2.22 -13.89 -12.98
CA PRO A 272 2.47 -12.88 -14.00
C PRO A 272 1.26 -11.96 -14.18
N HIS A 273 1.53 -10.66 -14.23
CA HIS A 273 0.52 -9.64 -14.46
C HIS A 273 1.14 -8.45 -15.20
N GLY A 274 0.31 -7.54 -15.67
CA GLY A 274 0.75 -6.39 -16.45
C GLY A 274 -0.43 -5.62 -17.03
N PRO A 275 -0.20 -4.79 -18.04
CA PRO A 275 -1.26 -4.04 -18.68
C PRO A 275 -2.26 -4.98 -19.37
N HIS A 276 -3.53 -4.59 -19.37
CA HIS A 276 -4.56 -5.31 -20.11
C HIS A 276 -4.30 -5.27 -21.62
N PRO A 277 -4.72 -6.28 -22.39
CA PRO A 277 -4.55 -6.31 -23.83
C PRO A 277 -5.01 -5.01 -24.51
N GLY A 278 -4.22 -4.49 -25.43
CA GLY A 278 -4.49 -3.25 -26.17
C GLY A 278 -4.22 -1.96 -25.42
N THR A 279 -3.75 -2.00 -24.16
CA THR A 279 -3.42 -0.78 -23.40
C THR A 279 -2.02 -0.27 -23.68
N VAL A 280 -1.08 -1.15 -24.02
CA VAL A 280 0.28 -0.78 -24.45
C VAL A 280 0.20 0.08 -25.70
N GLU A 281 -0.49 -0.42 -26.73
CA GLU A 281 -0.64 0.26 -28.03
C GLU A 281 -1.30 1.63 -27.87
N LYS A 282 -2.30 1.75 -26.99
CA LYS A 282 -3.00 3.00 -26.70
C LYS A 282 -2.14 4.00 -25.92
N SER A 283 -1.12 3.53 -25.22
CA SER A 283 -0.24 4.37 -24.41
C SER A 283 0.92 4.96 -25.19
N LEU A 284 1.25 4.38 -26.36
CA LEU A 284 2.38 4.83 -27.17
C LEU A 284 2.24 6.32 -27.51
N GLY A 285 3.32 7.08 -27.30
CA GLY A 285 3.36 8.53 -27.49
C GLY A 285 2.81 9.36 -26.32
N ALA A 286 2.29 8.75 -25.27
CA ALA A 286 1.94 9.47 -24.05
C ALA A 286 3.21 10.04 -23.39
N ARG A 287 3.14 11.28 -22.90
CA ARG A 287 4.27 11.98 -22.25
C ARG A 287 4.12 12.08 -20.75
N GLU A 288 2.90 11.90 -20.24
CA GLU A 288 2.56 12.06 -18.84
C GLU A 288 1.41 11.12 -18.43
N THR A 289 1.26 10.90 -17.15
CA THR A 289 0.12 10.23 -16.53
C THR A 289 -0.47 11.10 -15.44
N SER A 290 -1.80 11.03 -15.31
CA SER A 290 -2.57 11.72 -14.26
C SER A 290 -3.05 10.75 -13.18
N GLU A 291 -2.60 9.50 -13.20
CA GLU A 291 -3.01 8.49 -12.22
C GLU A 291 -2.43 8.78 -10.84
N LEU A 292 -3.25 8.56 -9.82
CA LEU A 292 -2.84 8.49 -8.44
C LEU A 292 -3.34 7.18 -7.85
N ALA A 293 -2.41 6.37 -7.35
CA ALA A 293 -2.71 5.14 -6.64
C ALA A 293 -1.76 4.96 -5.46
N VAL A 294 -2.27 4.39 -4.38
CA VAL A 294 -1.48 3.98 -3.22
C VAL A 294 -1.30 2.47 -3.28
N MET A 295 -0.07 2.02 -3.30
CA MET A 295 0.28 0.61 -3.35
C MET A 295 0.94 0.16 -2.04
N CYS A 296 0.60 -1.03 -1.60
CA CYS A 296 1.28 -1.71 -0.51
C CYS A 296 1.85 -3.02 -1.05
N ASP A 297 3.18 -3.14 -1.05
CA ASP A 297 3.86 -4.39 -1.33
C ASP A 297 4.22 -5.08 -0.03
N THR A 298 3.88 -6.36 0.09
CA THR A 298 4.12 -7.13 1.31
C THR A 298 4.97 -8.34 1.00
N PHE A 299 6.05 -8.54 1.77
CA PHE A 299 6.98 -9.66 1.61
C PHE A 299 6.53 -10.95 2.33
N ARG A 300 5.32 -10.96 2.82
CA ARG A 300 4.55 -12.14 3.21
C ARG A 300 3.18 -12.09 2.58
N PRO A 301 2.62 -13.24 2.18
CA PRO A 301 1.31 -13.27 1.53
C PRO A 301 0.23 -12.57 2.35
N MET A 302 -0.60 -11.78 1.67
CA MET A 302 -1.77 -11.14 2.25
C MET A 302 -3.02 -12.01 2.10
N PHE A 303 -3.81 -12.05 3.14
CA PHE A 303 -5.06 -12.81 3.16
C PHE A 303 -6.25 -11.86 3.12
N PRO A 304 -7.17 -12.03 2.13
CA PRO A 304 -8.41 -11.28 2.13
C PRO A 304 -9.29 -11.73 3.30
N THR A 305 -9.92 -10.78 3.96
CA THR A 305 -10.90 -11.08 5.00
C THR A 305 -12.23 -11.51 4.41
N LYS A 306 -13.10 -12.10 5.24
CA LYS A 306 -14.47 -12.42 4.83
C LYS A 306 -15.23 -11.16 4.38
N ALA A 307 -14.97 -10.01 5.00
CA ALA A 307 -15.59 -8.74 4.63
C ALA A 307 -15.15 -8.26 3.24
N ALA A 308 -13.87 -8.45 2.89
CA ALA A 308 -13.35 -8.11 1.56
C ALA A 308 -14.02 -8.90 0.44
N MET A 309 -14.35 -10.16 0.70
CA MET A 309 -14.95 -11.05 -0.30
C MET A 309 -16.32 -10.58 -0.77
N ALA A 310 -17.02 -9.74 -0.01
CA ALA A 310 -18.29 -9.15 -0.43
C ALA A 310 -18.13 -8.16 -1.61
N PHE A 311 -16.92 -7.66 -1.84
CA PHE A 311 -16.60 -6.69 -2.89
C PHE A 311 -15.82 -7.32 -4.06
N ASP A 312 -15.50 -8.62 -4.01
CA ASP A 312 -14.62 -9.29 -4.96
C ASP A 312 -15.28 -9.49 -6.33
N ASP A 313 -14.68 -8.94 -7.37
CA ASP A 313 -15.07 -9.15 -8.75
C ASP A 313 -14.51 -10.49 -9.25
N LEU A 314 -15.34 -11.52 -9.26
CA LEU A 314 -14.95 -12.85 -9.65
C LEU A 314 -14.51 -12.96 -11.13
N ALA A 315 -14.95 -12.04 -11.98
CA ALA A 315 -14.61 -12.02 -13.40
C ALA A 315 -13.26 -11.30 -13.69
N TYR A 316 -12.68 -10.62 -12.69
CA TYR A 316 -11.47 -9.82 -12.91
C TYR A 316 -10.27 -10.60 -13.46
N PRO A 317 -9.94 -11.83 -13.01
CA PRO A 317 -8.84 -12.61 -13.60
C PRO A 317 -9.00 -12.88 -15.09
N GLN A 318 -10.25 -13.01 -15.56
CA GLN A 318 -10.57 -13.28 -16.97
C GLN A 318 -10.43 -12.03 -17.86
N SER A 319 -10.31 -10.85 -17.27
CA SER A 319 -10.19 -9.60 -18.03
C SER A 319 -8.90 -9.50 -18.88
N TRP A 320 -7.90 -10.35 -18.61
CA TRP A 320 -6.69 -10.51 -19.44
C TRP A 320 -6.86 -11.55 -20.55
N GLU A 321 -7.90 -12.39 -20.48
CA GLU A 321 -8.17 -13.37 -21.54
C GLU A 321 -8.70 -12.63 -22.78
N GLY A 322 -8.13 -12.93 -23.94
CA GLY A 322 -8.72 -12.50 -25.21
C GLY A 322 -10.06 -13.22 -25.45
N GLU A 323 -10.85 -12.77 -26.42
CA GLU A 323 -12.19 -13.30 -26.74
C GLU A 323 -12.25 -14.83 -27.04
N HIS A 324 -11.12 -15.54 -26.97
CA HIS A 324 -10.99 -16.92 -27.47
C HIS A 324 -10.73 -18.01 -26.40
N PHE A 325 -10.78 -17.71 -25.10
CA PHE A 325 -10.62 -18.75 -24.08
C PHE A 325 -11.70 -18.67 -23.00
N PRO A 326 -12.88 -19.30 -23.23
CA PRO A 326 -13.84 -19.50 -22.15
C PRO A 326 -13.34 -20.64 -21.25
N VAL A 327 -12.53 -20.32 -20.24
CA VAL A 327 -12.28 -21.26 -19.14
C VAL A 327 -13.31 -20.98 -18.06
N SER A 328 -14.31 -21.85 -17.98
CA SER A 328 -15.28 -21.87 -16.88
C SER A 328 -14.55 -22.22 -15.59
N LEU A 329 -14.46 -21.29 -14.64
CA LEU A 329 -13.89 -21.51 -13.31
C LEU A 329 -14.76 -22.42 -12.43
N ASP A 330 -15.98 -22.72 -12.84
CA ASP A 330 -16.93 -23.52 -12.05
C ASP A 330 -16.59 -25.03 -12.02
N GLN A 331 -15.66 -25.49 -12.84
CA GLN A 331 -15.29 -26.92 -12.90
C GLN A 331 -14.19 -27.34 -11.91
N HIS A 332 -13.52 -26.39 -11.23
CA HIS A 332 -12.42 -26.74 -10.30
C HIS A 332 -12.83 -27.01 -8.85
N HIS A 333 -14.08 -26.80 -8.51
CA HIS A 333 -14.59 -27.12 -7.14
C HIS A 333 -15.31 -28.48 -7.03
N ALA A 334 -15.53 -29.20 -8.14
CA ALA A 334 -16.27 -30.44 -8.12
C ALA A 334 -15.41 -31.71 -8.10
N ASP A 335 -14.14 -31.66 -8.49
CA ASP A 335 -13.29 -32.86 -8.59
C ASP A 335 -12.13 -32.83 -7.58
N GLY A 336 -12.44 -33.13 -6.31
CA GLY A 336 -11.48 -33.56 -5.29
C GLY A 336 -10.89 -34.98 -5.56
N ALA A 337 -10.80 -35.41 -6.82
CA ALA A 337 -10.23 -36.70 -7.19
C ALA A 337 -8.76 -36.56 -7.59
N HIS A 338 -7.90 -37.20 -6.80
CA HIS A 338 -6.47 -37.35 -7.03
C HIS A 338 -6.15 -37.76 -8.48
N ARG A 339 -5.62 -36.85 -9.29
CA ARG A 339 -4.97 -37.24 -10.54
C ARG A 339 -3.62 -37.88 -10.20
N LYS A 340 -3.48 -39.16 -10.52
CA LYS A 340 -2.18 -39.82 -10.55
C LYS A 340 -1.24 -39.10 -11.51
N PRO A 341 0.04 -38.91 -11.15
CA PRO A 341 0.99 -38.27 -12.05
C PRO A 341 1.15 -39.08 -13.34
N ALA A 342 1.10 -38.41 -14.48
CA ALA A 342 1.34 -39.02 -15.77
C ALA A 342 2.77 -39.57 -15.85
N ALA A 343 2.92 -40.78 -16.37
CA ALA A 343 4.21 -41.42 -16.54
C ALA A 343 5.11 -40.59 -17.49
N PRO A 344 6.43 -40.49 -17.25
CA PRO A 344 7.31 -39.69 -18.05
C PRO A 344 7.43 -40.22 -19.47
N THR A 345 7.17 -39.39 -20.45
CA THR A 345 7.32 -39.67 -21.87
C THR A 345 8.84 -39.82 -22.17
N LYS A 346 9.26 -41.00 -22.65
CA LYS A 346 10.63 -41.27 -23.07
C LYS A 346 10.99 -40.38 -24.26
N VAL A 347 11.84 -39.38 -24.07
CA VAL A 347 12.47 -38.64 -25.15
C VAL A 347 13.57 -39.52 -25.76
N LYS A 348 13.39 -39.91 -27.02
CA LYS A 348 14.45 -40.60 -27.77
C LYS A 348 15.57 -39.64 -28.12
N SER A 349 16.75 -39.80 -27.48
CA SER A 349 17.96 -39.09 -27.85
C SER A 349 18.50 -39.64 -29.14
N LYS A 350 18.60 -38.80 -30.18
CA LYS A 350 19.43 -39.09 -31.36
C LYS A 350 20.86 -38.65 -31.07
N THR A 351 21.73 -39.60 -30.75
CA THR A 351 23.18 -39.41 -30.69
C THR A 351 23.76 -39.33 -32.12
N ALA A 352 24.30 -38.18 -32.47
CA ALA A 352 25.19 -38.04 -33.61
C ALA A 352 26.62 -37.92 -33.09
N ALA A 353 27.42 -38.95 -33.30
CA ALA A 353 28.83 -38.97 -33.01
C ALA A 353 29.62 -38.09 -33.99
N LYS A 354 30.42 -37.13 -33.52
CA LYS A 354 31.53 -36.56 -34.27
C LYS A 354 32.80 -36.69 -33.45
N LYS A 355 33.74 -37.50 -33.99
CA LYS A 355 35.13 -37.64 -33.52
C LYS A 355 35.90 -36.32 -33.75
N GLY A 356 36.58 -35.81 -32.76
CA GLY A 356 37.55 -34.73 -32.86
C GLY A 356 38.68 -34.91 -31.87
N LYS A 357 39.89 -34.83 -32.33
CA LYS A 357 41.19 -35.13 -31.73
C LYS A 357 41.54 -34.24 -30.51
N PRO A 358 42.50 -34.70 -29.66
CA PRO A 358 42.88 -34.00 -28.45
C PRO A 358 43.94 -32.92 -28.72
N THR A 359 43.88 -31.80 -28.01
CA THR A 359 44.96 -30.83 -27.90
C THR A 359 45.32 -30.56 -26.43
N LYS A 360 46.59 -30.34 -26.28
CA LYS A 360 47.46 -30.36 -25.12
C LYS A 360 47.10 -29.41 -23.98
N SER A 361 47.54 -29.84 -22.80
CA SER A 361 47.63 -29.10 -21.52
C SER A 361 48.37 -27.77 -21.61
N ALA A 362 47.92 -26.79 -20.85
CA ALA A 362 48.76 -25.69 -20.35
C ALA A 362 48.45 -25.41 -18.90
N LYS A 363 49.51 -25.23 -18.17
CA LYS A 363 49.75 -25.18 -16.74
C LYS A 363 49.16 -23.95 -16.05
N ASP A 364 48.94 -24.15 -14.74
CA ASP A 364 48.97 -23.22 -13.61
C ASP A 364 49.42 -21.79 -13.85
N VAL A 365 48.58 -20.85 -13.41
CA VAL A 365 49.06 -19.59 -12.83
C VAL A 365 48.14 -19.26 -11.65
N GLY A 366 48.69 -19.35 -10.44
CA GLY A 366 48.08 -18.78 -9.25
C GLY A 366 48.24 -17.26 -9.24
N SER A 367 47.30 -16.56 -8.67
CA SER A 367 47.53 -15.22 -8.12
C SER A 367 46.56 -14.94 -6.99
N THR A 368 47.12 -14.76 -5.83
CA THR A 368 46.70 -14.12 -4.60
C THR A 368 46.07 -12.75 -4.85
N TRP A 369 44.98 -12.49 -4.14
CA TRP A 369 44.53 -11.13 -3.83
C TRP A 369 44.48 -10.95 -2.30
N GLN A 370 45.17 -9.92 -1.85
CA GLN A 370 45.00 -9.30 -0.55
C GLN A 370 43.74 -8.44 -0.52
#